data_a68388ee13d01e05f0dcb6581e86ac89
#
_entry.id   a68388ee13d01e05f0dcb6581e86ac89
#
_cell.length_a   1.000
_cell.length_b   1.000
_cell.length_c   1.000
_cell.angle_alpha   90.00
_cell.angle_beta   90.00
_cell.angle_gamma   90.00
#
_symmetry.space_group_name_H-M   'P 1'
#
loop_
_entity.id
_entity.type
_entity.pdbx_description
1 polymer ?
#
loop_
_entity_poly.entity_id
_entity_poly.type
_entity_poly.pdbx_seq_one_letter_code
_entity_poly.pdbx_strand_id
1 'polypeptide(L)'
;MKKIFLALMVLAAVNMAAIQKVTGQVATAGSASGEIKQHKIIFQLSIDDSLAHKALMKQLNNITTVAPGTKIEVVCHGPGLNMLVTGKTVVHEKIIQLIKKDIVFVACEFSMSERNVPKEKIIPEAGFVKAGIVEIVTRQEQGWSYIKSGF
;
A
#
# COMPACT_ATOMS: atom_id res chain seq x y z
N MET A 1 59.36 -21.70 52.90
CA MET A 1 59.00 -20.35 52.56
C MET A 1 59.23 -20.07 51.07
N LYS A 2 58.85 -20.97 50.17
CA LYS A 2 59.06 -20.81 48.69
C LYS A 2 57.84 -21.11 47.85
N LYS A 3 56.61 -21.16 48.43
CA LYS A 3 55.40 -21.52 47.71
C LYS A 3 54.32 -20.42 47.68
N ILE A 4 54.58 -19.24 48.21
CA ILE A 4 53.59 -18.12 48.28
C ILE A 4 53.87 -17.05 47.21
N PHE A 5 55.02 -17.07 46.54
CA PHE A 5 55.39 -16.07 45.53
C PHE A 5 54.90 -16.37 44.09
N LEU A 6 54.34 -17.56 43.86
CA LEU A 6 53.90 -17.94 42.50
C LEU A 6 52.40 -17.72 42.22
N ALA A 7 51.63 -17.32 43.23
CA ALA A 7 50.21 -17.08 43.09
C ALA A 7 49.82 -15.62 42.79
N LEU A 8 50.78 -14.68 42.90
CA LEU A 8 50.49 -13.26 42.71
C LEU A 8 50.86 -12.73 41.31
N MET A 9 51.47 -13.52 40.42
CA MET A 9 51.86 -13.07 39.08
C MET A 9 50.87 -13.49 37.96
N VAL A 10 49.83 -14.28 38.30
CA VAL A 10 48.86 -14.72 37.29
C VAL A 10 47.63 -13.83 37.25
N LEU A 11 47.46 -12.89 38.19
CA LEU A 11 46.24 -12.06 38.27
C LEU A 11 46.40 -10.66 37.60
N ALA A 12 47.60 -10.35 37.04
CA ALA A 12 47.87 -9.04 36.39
C ALA A 12 47.80 -9.05 34.84
N ALA A 13 47.49 -10.20 34.21
CA ALA A 13 47.55 -10.35 32.77
C ALA A 13 46.18 -10.42 32.07
N VAL A 14 45.04 -10.21 32.78
CA VAL A 14 43.68 -10.40 32.19
C VAL A 14 42.95 -9.10 32.01
N ASN A 15 43.51 -7.94 32.30
CA ASN A 15 42.77 -6.66 32.21
C ASN A 15 43.24 -5.68 31.13
N MET A 16 43.88 -6.15 30.04
CA MET A 16 44.39 -5.24 29.02
C MET A 16 43.95 -5.60 27.59
N ALA A 17 42.78 -6.20 27.43
CA ALA A 17 42.24 -6.57 26.12
C ALA A 17 40.76 -6.25 25.95
N ALA A 18 40.34 -5.03 26.26
CA ALA A 18 38.98 -4.57 25.89
C ALA A 18 38.90 -3.06 25.70
N ILE A 19 39.87 -2.47 25.01
CA ILE A 19 39.63 -1.19 24.34
C ILE A 19 39.44 -1.50 22.87
N GLN A 20 38.26 -2.03 22.53
CA GLN A 20 37.79 -2.03 21.15
C GLN A 20 37.50 -0.58 20.80
N LYS A 21 38.30 -0.03 19.91
CA LYS A 21 38.02 1.19 19.19
C LYS A 21 36.63 1.03 18.56
N VAL A 22 35.65 1.75 19.08
CA VAL A 22 34.41 2.06 18.34
C VAL A 22 34.83 3.00 17.20
N THR A 23 35.36 2.43 16.13
CA THR A 23 35.39 3.12 14.85
C THR A 23 33.93 3.19 14.38
N GLY A 24 33.34 4.38 14.50
CA GLY A 24 32.06 4.67 13.89
C GLY A 24 32.12 4.28 12.41
N GLN A 25 31.50 3.17 12.06
CA GLN A 25 31.13 2.93 10.68
C GLN A 25 30.08 3.98 10.34
N VAL A 26 30.53 5.05 9.69
CA VAL A 26 29.62 5.85 8.85
C VAL A 26 29.12 4.86 7.81
N ALA A 27 27.89 4.39 7.99
CA ALA A 27 27.19 3.67 6.96
C ALA A 27 27.08 4.63 5.78
N THR A 28 28.01 4.52 4.84
CA THR A 28 27.79 5.03 3.49
C THR A 28 26.50 4.37 3.04
N ALA A 29 25.45 5.17 2.94
CA ALA A 29 24.21 4.76 2.27
C ALA A 29 24.63 4.35 0.85
N GLY A 30 24.96 3.07 0.70
CA GLY A 30 25.12 2.45 -0.59
C GLY A 30 23.82 2.69 -1.32
N SER A 31 23.88 3.39 -2.43
CA SER A 31 22.85 3.43 -3.43
C SER A 31 22.53 1.98 -3.81
N ALA A 32 21.63 1.35 -3.03
CA ALA A 32 20.97 0.16 -3.48
C ALA A 32 20.12 0.61 -4.67
N SER A 33 20.58 0.34 -5.88
CA SER A 33 19.73 0.21 -7.04
C SER A 33 18.83 -1.00 -6.77
N GLY A 34 17.98 -0.88 -5.75
CA GLY A 34 16.96 -1.87 -5.43
C GLY A 34 16.04 -1.92 -6.62
N GLU A 35 15.98 -3.08 -7.23
CA GLU A 35 14.93 -3.46 -8.15
C GLU A 35 13.62 -2.92 -7.58
N ILE A 36 12.97 -1.96 -8.27
CA ILE A 36 11.73 -1.34 -7.79
C ILE A 36 10.71 -2.46 -7.76
N LYS A 37 10.48 -3.02 -6.57
CA LYS A 37 9.53 -4.11 -6.39
C LYS A 37 8.16 -3.60 -6.84
N GLN A 38 7.65 -4.16 -7.92
CA GLN A 38 6.34 -3.79 -8.43
C GLN A 38 5.27 -4.19 -7.42
N HIS A 39 4.68 -3.21 -6.76
CA HIS A 39 3.59 -3.45 -5.83
C HIS A 39 2.29 -3.80 -6.56
N LYS A 40 1.43 -4.55 -5.89
CA LYS A 40 0.04 -4.84 -6.30
C LYS A 40 -0.86 -4.45 -5.14
N ILE A 41 -1.76 -3.50 -5.34
CA ILE A 41 -2.58 -2.95 -4.27
C ILE A 41 -4.05 -2.98 -4.69
N ILE A 42 -4.89 -3.59 -3.85
CA ILE A 42 -6.34 -3.50 -3.99
C ILE A 42 -6.92 -2.57 -2.92
N PHE A 43 -7.62 -1.54 -3.37
CA PHE A 43 -8.35 -0.61 -2.51
C PHE A 43 -9.82 -1.00 -2.43
N GLN A 44 -10.36 -1.00 -1.22
CA GLN A 44 -11.80 -1.08 -0.97
C GLN A 44 -12.37 0.31 -0.71
N LEU A 45 -13.37 0.73 -1.48
CA LEU A 45 -14.16 1.92 -1.19
C LEU A 45 -15.61 1.51 -0.93
N SER A 46 -16.09 1.72 0.31
CA SER A 46 -17.44 1.34 0.73
C SER A 46 -18.27 2.50 1.32
N ILE A 47 -17.76 3.72 1.28
CA ILE A 47 -18.44 4.91 1.82
C ILE A 47 -18.77 5.92 0.72
N ASP A 48 -19.88 6.65 0.89
CA ASP A 48 -20.32 7.74 0.02
C ASP A 48 -19.99 9.08 0.68
N ASP A 49 -18.70 9.40 0.71
CA ASP A 49 -18.19 10.65 1.27
C ASP A 49 -17.25 11.34 0.27
N SER A 50 -17.59 12.57 -0.10
CA SER A 50 -16.85 13.31 -1.13
C SER A 50 -15.42 13.67 -0.71
N LEU A 51 -15.16 13.83 0.59
CA LEU A 51 -13.80 14.11 1.08
C LEU A 51 -12.96 12.84 1.02
N ALA A 52 -13.54 11.70 1.40
CA ALA A 52 -12.88 10.40 1.27
C ALA A 52 -12.59 10.06 -0.21
N HIS A 53 -13.52 10.32 -1.13
CA HIS A 53 -13.28 10.14 -2.58
C HIS A 53 -12.11 11.01 -3.07
N LYS A 54 -12.08 12.30 -2.69
CA LYS A 54 -10.98 13.21 -3.04
C LYS A 54 -9.64 12.79 -2.42
N ALA A 55 -9.66 12.33 -1.16
CA ALA A 55 -8.48 11.83 -0.46
C ALA A 55 -7.92 10.58 -1.15
N LEU A 56 -8.79 9.64 -1.55
CA LEU A 56 -8.38 8.45 -2.30
C LEU A 56 -7.68 8.85 -3.62
N MET A 57 -8.25 9.78 -4.40
CA MET A 57 -7.60 10.24 -5.65
C MET A 57 -6.20 10.79 -5.40
N LYS A 58 -6.01 11.55 -4.29
CA LYS A 58 -4.69 12.06 -3.91
C LYS A 58 -3.73 10.93 -3.53
N GLN A 59 -4.19 9.95 -2.74
CA GLN A 59 -3.38 8.78 -2.36
C GLN A 59 -2.93 7.99 -3.60
N LEU A 60 -3.84 7.69 -4.52
CA LEU A 60 -3.54 6.98 -5.76
C LEU A 60 -2.50 7.72 -6.61
N ASN A 61 -2.66 9.04 -6.76
CA ASN A 61 -1.68 9.85 -7.48
C ASN A 61 -0.31 9.83 -6.79
N ASN A 62 -0.25 9.92 -5.47
CA ASN A 62 1.01 9.86 -4.72
C ASN A 62 1.71 8.51 -4.91
N ILE A 63 0.96 7.39 -4.86
CA ILE A 63 1.52 6.05 -5.08
C ILE A 63 2.15 5.97 -6.48
N THR A 64 1.43 6.41 -7.53
CA THR A 64 1.98 6.37 -8.90
C THR A 64 3.19 7.25 -9.10
N THR A 65 3.37 8.28 -8.25
CA THR A 65 4.54 9.17 -8.29
C THR A 65 5.77 8.55 -7.62
N VAL A 66 5.59 7.92 -6.44
CA VAL A 66 6.71 7.39 -5.65
C VAL A 66 7.05 5.94 -5.98
N ALA A 67 6.10 5.19 -6.52
CA ALA A 67 6.25 3.79 -6.92
C ALA A 67 5.61 3.56 -8.31
N PRO A 68 6.23 4.09 -9.38
CA PRO A 68 5.71 3.93 -10.75
C PRO A 68 5.66 2.45 -11.11
N GLY A 69 4.64 2.06 -11.90
CA GLY A 69 4.40 0.66 -12.27
C GLY A 69 3.66 -0.17 -11.21
N THR A 70 3.30 0.39 -10.05
CA THR A 70 2.43 -0.27 -9.08
C THR A 70 1.09 -0.61 -9.74
N LYS A 71 0.66 -1.87 -9.67
CA LYS A 71 -0.67 -2.30 -10.12
C LYS A 71 -1.69 -1.93 -9.05
N ILE A 72 -2.71 -1.19 -9.43
CA ILE A 72 -3.72 -0.72 -8.48
C ILE A 72 -5.11 -1.03 -9.03
N GLU A 73 -5.95 -1.62 -8.19
CA GLU A 73 -7.38 -1.78 -8.44
C GLU A 73 -8.19 -1.16 -7.29
N VAL A 74 -9.25 -0.43 -7.63
CA VAL A 74 -10.17 0.20 -6.69
C VAL A 74 -11.53 -0.45 -6.85
N VAL A 75 -11.97 -1.20 -5.83
CA VAL A 75 -13.28 -1.85 -5.80
C VAL A 75 -14.27 -0.94 -5.08
N CYS A 76 -15.25 -0.44 -5.83
CA CYS A 76 -16.33 0.42 -5.32
C CYS A 76 -17.59 -0.43 -5.09
N HIS A 77 -18.01 -0.58 -3.82
CA HIS A 77 -19.21 -1.34 -3.45
C HIS A 77 -19.99 -0.67 -2.34
N GLY A 78 -21.20 -1.16 -2.05
CA GLY A 78 -22.10 -0.52 -1.10
C GLY A 78 -22.31 0.96 -1.43
N PRO A 79 -22.32 1.87 -0.44
CA PRO A 79 -22.41 3.32 -0.68
C PRO A 79 -21.27 3.89 -1.52
N GLY A 80 -20.05 3.33 -1.44
CA GLY A 80 -18.87 3.76 -2.22
C GLY A 80 -19.05 3.64 -3.74
N LEU A 81 -20.04 2.85 -4.19
CA LEU A 81 -20.43 2.77 -5.60
C LEU A 81 -20.72 4.15 -6.21
N ASN A 82 -21.23 5.11 -5.43
CA ASN A 82 -21.58 6.45 -5.90
C ASN A 82 -20.37 7.24 -6.45
N MET A 83 -19.14 6.88 -6.09
CA MET A 83 -17.94 7.45 -6.72
C MET A 83 -17.86 7.18 -8.24
N LEU A 84 -18.50 6.09 -8.70
CA LEU A 84 -18.52 5.71 -10.12
C LEU A 84 -19.86 6.01 -10.81
N VAL A 85 -20.85 6.60 -10.12
CA VAL A 85 -22.16 6.90 -10.70
C VAL A 85 -22.16 8.27 -11.36
N THR A 86 -22.50 8.31 -12.64
CA THR A 86 -22.67 9.54 -13.41
C THR A 86 -23.67 10.48 -12.74
N GLY A 87 -23.30 11.74 -12.57
CA GLY A 87 -24.10 12.75 -11.88
C GLY A 87 -23.98 12.75 -10.35
N LYS A 88 -23.35 11.74 -9.74
CA LYS A 88 -23.03 11.69 -8.30
C LYS A 88 -21.54 11.87 -8.03
N THR A 89 -20.71 11.32 -8.88
CA THR A 89 -19.25 11.42 -8.72
C THR A 89 -18.75 12.87 -8.75
N VAL A 90 -17.91 13.22 -7.80
CA VAL A 90 -17.24 14.54 -7.71
C VAL A 90 -15.77 14.47 -8.14
N VAL A 91 -15.33 13.30 -8.62
CA VAL A 91 -13.91 13.02 -8.95
C VAL A 91 -13.72 12.41 -10.35
N HIS A 92 -14.72 12.46 -11.22
CA HIS A 92 -14.69 11.80 -12.54
C HIS A 92 -13.43 12.15 -13.35
N GLU A 93 -13.11 13.42 -13.50
CA GLU A 93 -11.90 13.86 -14.23
C GLU A 93 -10.60 13.29 -13.66
N LYS A 94 -10.54 13.13 -12.33
CA LYS A 94 -9.37 12.53 -11.67
C LYS A 94 -9.31 11.02 -11.91
N ILE A 95 -10.44 10.34 -11.96
CA ILE A 95 -10.53 8.92 -12.32
C ILE A 95 -9.97 8.71 -13.74
N ILE A 96 -10.41 9.52 -14.72
CA ILE A 96 -9.91 9.46 -16.11
C ILE A 96 -8.37 9.64 -16.14
N GLN A 97 -7.83 10.60 -15.37
CA GLN A 97 -6.39 10.83 -15.31
C GLN A 97 -5.62 9.64 -14.70
N LEU A 98 -6.20 8.98 -13.70
CA LEU A 98 -5.59 7.84 -13.02
C LEU A 98 -5.66 6.56 -13.86
N ILE A 99 -6.72 6.37 -14.64
CA ILE A 99 -6.83 5.26 -15.61
C ILE A 99 -5.72 5.34 -16.67
N LYS A 100 -5.34 6.53 -17.12
CA LYS A 100 -4.17 6.72 -17.99
C LYS A 100 -2.83 6.34 -17.36
N LYS A 101 -2.82 6.08 -16.05
CA LYS A 101 -1.70 5.56 -15.26
C LYS A 101 -1.90 4.08 -14.87
N ASP A 102 -2.72 3.35 -15.62
CA ASP A 102 -3.03 1.92 -15.43
C ASP A 102 -3.72 1.58 -14.10
N ILE A 103 -4.42 2.55 -13.49
CA ILE A 103 -5.26 2.25 -12.33
C ILE A 103 -6.63 1.77 -12.81
N VAL A 104 -7.09 0.66 -12.24
CA VAL A 104 -8.38 0.06 -12.57
C VAL A 104 -9.41 0.45 -11.51
N PHE A 105 -10.58 0.89 -11.94
CA PHE A 105 -11.74 1.12 -11.07
C PHE A 105 -12.85 0.17 -11.46
N VAL A 106 -13.44 -0.53 -10.48
CA VAL A 106 -14.49 -1.52 -10.72
C VAL A 106 -15.72 -1.30 -9.83
N ALA A 107 -16.89 -1.41 -10.44
CA ALA A 107 -18.20 -1.35 -9.79
C ALA A 107 -18.67 -2.76 -9.41
N CYS A 108 -19.13 -2.94 -8.18
CA CYS A 108 -19.72 -4.20 -7.71
C CYS A 108 -21.15 -4.36 -8.24
N GLU A 109 -21.41 -5.38 -9.07
CA GLU A 109 -22.75 -5.64 -9.65
C GLU A 109 -23.80 -5.96 -8.59
N PHE A 110 -23.46 -6.67 -7.49
CA PHE A 110 -24.40 -6.86 -6.39
C PHE A 110 -24.81 -5.53 -5.76
N SER A 111 -23.87 -4.63 -5.51
CA SER A 111 -24.21 -3.31 -4.97
C SER A 111 -25.01 -2.45 -5.95
N MET A 112 -24.78 -2.61 -7.26
CA MET A 112 -25.61 -1.97 -8.28
C MET A 112 -27.05 -2.46 -8.22
N SER A 113 -27.26 -3.78 -8.13
CA SER A 113 -28.58 -4.39 -8.00
C SER A 113 -29.30 -3.94 -6.73
N GLU A 114 -28.65 -4.04 -5.57
CA GLU A 114 -29.20 -3.64 -4.26
C GLU A 114 -29.58 -2.15 -4.20
N ARG A 115 -28.88 -1.31 -4.94
CA ARG A 115 -29.09 0.14 -4.94
C ARG A 115 -29.87 0.65 -6.16
N ASN A 116 -30.37 -0.25 -7.00
CA ASN A 116 -31.08 0.06 -8.23
C ASN A 116 -30.29 1.01 -9.15
N VAL A 117 -28.99 0.77 -9.30
CA VAL A 117 -28.11 1.52 -10.21
C VAL A 117 -27.89 0.70 -11.48
N PRO A 118 -28.48 1.08 -12.62
CA PRO A 118 -28.26 0.38 -13.89
C PRO A 118 -26.87 0.68 -14.44
N LYS A 119 -26.36 -0.22 -15.30
CA LYS A 119 -24.99 -0.13 -15.86
C LYS A 119 -24.73 1.19 -16.58
N GLU A 120 -25.71 1.72 -17.25
CA GLU A 120 -25.66 2.97 -18.01
C GLU A 120 -25.43 4.23 -17.14
N LYS A 121 -25.64 4.08 -15.84
CA LYS A 121 -25.34 5.12 -14.85
C LYS A 121 -23.93 5.03 -14.28
N ILE A 122 -23.19 3.96 -14.54
CA ILE A 122 -21.78 3.88 -14.19
C ILE A 122 -20.96 4.63 -15.25
N ILE A 123 -19.92 5.36 -14.82
CA ILE A 123 -19.01 6.04 -15.75
C ILE A 123 -18.40 5.03 -16.73
N PRO A 124 -18.25 5.36 -18.02
CA PRO A 124 -17.86 4.38 -19.04
C PRO A 124 -16.46 3.82 -18.87
N GLU A 125 -15.61 4.52 -18.13
CA GLU A 125 -14.22 4.11 -17.87
C GLU A 125 -14.09 3.03 -16.79
N ALA A 126 -15.13 2.79 -15.99
CA ALA A 126 -15.10 1.79 -14.93
C ALA A 126 -15.44 0.39 -15.45
N GLY A 127 -14.73 -0.60 -14.93
CA GLY A 127 -15.05 -2.01 -15.13
C GLY A 127 -16.13 -2.49 -14.14
N PHE A 128 -16.47 -3.79 -14.23
CA PHE A 128 -17.46 -4.42 -13.38
C PHE A 128 -16.90 -5.70 -12.77
N VAL A 129 -17.25 -5.96 -11.51
CA VAL A 129 -17.02 -7.23 -10.83
C VAL A 129 -18.31 -7.75 -10.23
N LYS A 130 -18.55 -9.05 -10.27
CA LYS A 130 -19.80 -9.65 -9.80
C LYS A 130 -20.06 -9.34 -8.33
N ALA A 131 -19.04 -9.53 -7.49
CA ALA A 131 -19.09 -9.31 -6.06
C ALA A 131 -17.79 -8.64 -5.58
N GLY A 132 -17.88 -7.39 -5.12
CA GLY A 132 -16.71 -6.62 -4.72
C GLY A 132 -15.89 -7.28 -3.61
N ILE A 133 -16.53 -7.92 -2.62
CA ILE A 133 -15.83 -8.63 -1.54
C ILE A 133 -15.08 -9.85 -2.07
N VAL A 134 -15.66 -10.60 -3.01
CA VAL A 134 -15.00 -11.78 -3.60
C VAL A 134 -13.81 -11.33 -4.45
N GLU A 135 -13.93 -10.24 -5.20
CA GLU A 135 -12.80 -9.67 -5.95
C GLU A 135 -11.64 -9.30 -5.02
N ILE A 136 -11.93 -8.64 -3.90
CA ILE A 136 -10.91 -8.27 -2.90
C ILE A 136 -10.20 -9.52 -2.36
N VAL A 137 -10.93 -10.58 -2.01
CA VAL A 137 -10.34 -11.84 -1.53
C VAL A 137 -9.49 -12.47 -2.62
N THR A 138 -10.00 -12.59 -3.84
CA THR A 138 -9.29 -13.18 -4.98
C THR A 138 -7.97 -12.45 -5.25
N ARG A 139 -7.97 -11.12 -5.20
CA ARG A 139 -6.72 -10.34 -5.37
C ARG A 139 -5.74 -10.58 -4.23
N GLN A 140 -6.21 -10.67 -2.98
CA GLN A 140 -5.35 -11.00 -1.84
C GLN A 140 -4.71 -12.39 -2.00
N GLU A 141 -5.46 -13.40 -2.43
CA GLU A 141 -4.96 -14.74 -2.75
C GLU A 141 -3.91 -14.71 -3.88
N GLN A 142 -4.00 -13.75 -4.80
CA GLN A 142 -3.01 -13.50 -5.86
C GLN A 142 -1.82 -12.64 -5.39
N GLY A 143 -1.69 -12.39 -4.09
CA GLY A 143 -0.58 -11.67 -3.49
C GLY A 143 -0.69 -10.14 -3.56
N TRP A 144 -1.91 -9.59 -3.69
CA TRP A 144 -2.14 -8.15 -3.59
C TRP A 144 -2.26 -7.71 -2.14
N SER A 145 -1.71 -6.54 -1.84
CA SER A 145 -1.90 -5.88 -0.54
C SER A 145 -3.25 -5.18 -0.51
N TYR A 146 -4.01 -5.40 0.55
CA TYR A 146 -5.33 -4.79 0.73
C TYR A 146 -5.25 -3.48 1.53
N ILE A 147 -5.97 -2.47 1.07
CA ILE A 147 -6.14 -1.20 1.78
C ILE A 147 -7.62 -0.81 1.75
N LYS A 148 -8.21 -0.58 2.93
CA LYS A 148 -9.52 0.06 3.03
C LYS A 148 -9.36 1.56 2.87
N SER A 149 -10.10 2.17 1.94
CA SER A 149 -10.17 3.61 1.76
C SER A 149 -11.36 4.20 2.48
N GLY A 150 -11.18 5.37 3.06
CA GLY A 150 -12.17 6.06 3.88
C GLY A 150 -11.88 5.91 5.38
N PHE A 151 -12.60 6.68 6.17
CA PHE A 151 -12.46 6.75 7.63
C PHE A 151 -13.27 5.67 8.31
#